data_b48925ff404d55bcca857c90719219fa
#
_entry.id   b48925ff404d55bcca857c90719219fa
#
_cell.length_a   1.000
_cell.length_b   1.000
_cell.length_c   1.000
_cell.angle_alpha   90.00
_cell.angle_beta   90.00
_cell.angle_gamma   90.00
#
_symmetry.space_group_name_H-M   'P 1'
#
loop_
_entity.id
_entity.type
_entity.pdbx_description
1 polymer ?
#
loop_
_entity_poly.entity_id
_entity_poly.type
_entity_poly.pdbx_seq_one_letter_code
_entity_poly.pdbx_strand_id
1 'polypeptide(L)'
;GDIESISKWLKPDAVVMTHLPDVPVHVEFFNNTEEVVKEKSYLVKALKDEGVFVVNSDDKKAFGMKALVSDLPAGKAGKKVFTYGYTTGSSVVASDENIIYKDNKPTGITFRVDYSGNSIPVELKGVIGKQHIYPILSALAIGISQGLNIVKMETALVMHEPAPGRMRLIDGINNSTIIDDSYNASPTATAEALNTLKSVSTTGRKIAVLGDMLELGEHSYDEHMKI
;
A
#
# COMPACT_ATOMS: atom_id res chain seq x y z
N GLY A 1 -2.47 5.58 23.03
CA GLY A 1 -3.02 4.53 22.17
C GLY A 1 -2.20 3.25 22.22
N ASP A 2 -2.65 2.24 21.50
CA ASP A 2 -2.02 0.91 21.52
C ASP A 2 -0.61 0.93 20.92
N ILE A 3 -0.43 1.69 19.82
CA ILE A 3 0.88 1.81 19.14
C ILE A 3 1.87 2.56 20.03
N GLU A 4 1.43 3.61 20.71
CA GLU A 4 2.26 4.29 21.71
C GLU A 4 2.71 3.33 22.81
N SER A 5 1.79 2.53 23.34
CA SER A 5 2.09 1.55 24.38
C SER A 5 3.07 0.48 23.92
N ILE A 6 2.88 -0.05 22.71
CA ILE A 6 3.79 -1.02 22.09
C ILE A 6 5.18 -0.40 21.85
N SER A 7 5.25 0.85 21.42
CA SER A 7 6.52 1.53 21.11
C SER A 7 7.43 1.72 22.33
N LYS A 8 6.91 1.64 23.56
CA LYS A 8 7.71 1.76 24.80
C LYS A 8 8.66 0.59 25.00
N TRP A 9 8.27 -0.58 24.56
CA TRP A 9 9.08 -1.81 24.73
C TRP A 9 9.55 -2.43 23.41
N LEU A 10 8.79 -2.26 22.31
CA LEU A 10 9.19 -2.72 20.99
C LEU A 10 10.23 -1.75 20.40
N LYS A 11 11.39 -2.29 20.03
CA LYS A 11 12.45 -1.58 19.32
C LYS A 11 12.65 -2.24 17.96
N PRO A 12 11.90 -1.84 16.92
CA PRO A 12 11.94 -2.49 15.62
C PRO A 12 13.26 -2.25 14.89
N ASP A 13 13.74 -3.24 14.15
CA ASP A 13 14.89 -3.13 13.24
C ASP A 13 14.47 -2.45 11.92
N ALA A 14 13.20 -2.60 11.54
CA ALA A 14 12.61 -1.96 10.38
C ALA A 14 11.18 -1.52 10.66
N VAL A 15 10.79 -0.38 10.10
CA VAL A 15 9.41 0.14 10.11
C VAL A 15 9.00 0.46 8.68
N VAL A 16 7.80 0.01 8.30
CA VAL A 16 7.19 0.36 7.01
C VAL A 16 6.00 1.27 7.27
N MET A 17 5.97 2.44 6.62
CA MET A 17 4.82 3.32 6.60
C MET A 17 4.20 3.31 5.20
N THR A 18 2.99 2.75 5.12
CA THR A 18 2.33 2.49 3.84
C THR A 18 1.45 3.63 3.39
N HIS A 19 0.47 4.03 4.21
CA HIS A 19 -0.53 5.01 3.85
C HIS A 19 -1.12 5.71 5.06
N LEU A 20 -1.33 7.02 4.94
CA LEU A 20 -1.97 7.88 5.94
C LEU A 20 -3.01 8.78 5.25
N PRO A 21 -4.23 8.27 4.99
CA PRO A 21 -5.25 9.02 4.28
C PRO A 21 -5.70 10.26 5.05
N ASP A 22 -6.38 11.18 4.36
CA ASP A 22 -6.90 12.40 4.98
C ASP A 22 -7.96 12.08 6.04
N VAL A 23 -8.85 11.15 5.76
CA VAL A 23 -9.77 10.57 6.73
C VAL A 23 -9.42 9.09 6.90
N PRO A 24 -8.62 8.73 7.93
CA PRO A 24 -8.24 7.34 8.17
C PRO A 24 -9.40 6.56 8.80
N VAL A 25 -9.45 5.26 8.54
CA VAL A 25 -10.30 4.34 9.32
C VAL A 25 -9.95 4.46 10.81
N HIS A 26 -10.91 4.17 11.68
CA HIS A 26 -10.79 4.30 13.13
C HIS A 26 -10.70 5.74 13.64
N VAL A 27 -10.90 6.76 12.78
CA VAL A 27 -10.83 8.17 13.21
C VAL A 27 -11.85 8.49 14.31
N GLU A 28 -12.97 7.77 14.36
CA GLU A 28 -13.98 7.94 15.41
C GLU A 28 -13.47 7.65 16.85
N PHE A 29 -12.37 6.92 16.98
CA PHE A 29 -11.72 6.64 18.28
C PHE A 29 -10.67 7.68 18.68
N PHE A 30 -10.52 8.76 17.89
CA PHE A 30 -9.58 9.84 18.12
C PHE A 30 -10.29 11.20 18.08
N ASN A 31 -9.70 12.23 18.67
CA ASN A 31 -10.29 13.56 18.64
C ASN A 31 -10.21 14.22 17.26
N ASN A 32 -9.22 13.81 16.44
CA ASN A 32 -9.03 14.32 15.09
C ASN A 32 -8.09 13.39 14.29
N THR A 33 -7.95 13.68 12.99
CA THR A 33 -7.12 12.89 12.06
C THR A 33 -5.62 12.97 12.37
N GLU A 34 -5.16 14.10 12.93
CA GLU A 34 -3.77 14.33 13.30
C GLU A 34 -3.34 13.42 14.45
N GLU A 35 -4.23 13.10 15.38
CA GLU A 35 -3.95 12.14 16.45
C GLU A 35 -3.70 10.73 15.93
N VAL A 36 -4.39 10.30 14.86
CA VAL A 36 -4.12 9.02 14.20
C VAL A 36 -2.70 9.01 13.60
N VAL A 37 -2.32 10.11 12.93
CA VAL A 37 -0.96 10.27 12.38
C VAL A 37 0.09 10.24 13.51
N LYS A 38 -0.15 10.96 14.59
CA LYS A 38 0.70 10.98 15.78
C LYS A 38 0.85 9.58 16.38
N GLU A 39 -0.24 8.86 16.54
CA GLU A 39 -0.23 7.49 17.07
C GLU A 39 0.67 6.58 16.23
N LYS A 40 0.52 6.60 14.89
CA LYS A 40 1.36 5.82 14.00
C LYS A 40 2.84 6.24 14.02
N SER A 41 3.13 7.51 14.29
CA SER A 41 4.50 8.03 14.37
C SER A 41 5.32 7.44 15.51
N TYR A 42 4.70 6.92 16.56
CA TYR A 42 5.41 6.31 17.68
C TYR A 42 6.27 5.10 17.27
N LEU A 43 5.83 4.30 16.28
CA LEU A 43 6.66 3.21 15.75
C LEU A 43 7.91 3.73 15.05
N VAL A 44 7.79 4.81 14.26
CA VAL A 44 8.93 5.42 13.57
C VAL A 44 9.95 5.95 14.59
N LYS A 45 9.47 6.59 15.66
CA LYS A 45 10.31 7.09 16.76
C LYS A 45 10.99 5.97 17.54
N ALA A 46 10.33 4.81 17.65
CA ALA A 46 10.86 3.64 18.37
C ALA A 46 11.89 2.83 17.58
N LEU A 47 12.11 3.16 16.29
CA LEU A 47 13.07 2.49 15.42
C LEU A 47 14.47 2.54 16.03
N LYS A 48 15.16 1.39 16.08
CA LYS A 48 16.52 1.27 16.59
C LYS A 48 17.51 2.20 15.88
N ASP A 49 18.61 2.52 16.53
CA ASP A 49 19.76 3.11 15.87
C ASP A 49 20.23 2.15 14.76
N GLU A 50 20.61 2.68 13.57
CA GLU A 50 20.90 1.92 12.35
C GLU A 50 19.70 1.16 11.74
N GLY A 51 18.50 1.28 12.32
CA GLY A 51 17.28 0.67 11.78
C GLY A 51 16.86 1.25 10.43
N VAL A 52 15.96 0.54 9.76
CA VAL A 52 15.49 0.89 8.41
C VAL A 52 14.07 1.45 8.46
N PHE A 53 13.88 2.64 7.91
CA PHE A 53 12.57 3.22 7.67
C PHE A 53 12.20 3.11 6.19
N VAL A 54 11.17 2.34 5.87
CA VAL A 54 10.62 2.19 4.53
C VAL A 54 9.32 2.98 4.43
N VAL A 55 9.23 3.90 3.48
CA VAL A 55 8.10 4.83 3.40
C VAL A 55 7.59 5.03 1.99
N ASN A 56 6.28 5.07 1.85
CA ASN A 56 5.60 5.39 0.61
C ASN A 56 5.81 6.89 0.27
N SER A 57 6.47 7.15 -0.86
CA SER A 57 6.76 8.51 -1.34
C SER A 57 5.56 9.20 -2.00
N ASP A 58 4.55 8.44 -2.41
CA ASP A 58 3.34 8.96 -3.05
C ASP A 58 2.31 9.45 -2.01
N ASP A 59 2.48 9.05 -0.75
CA ASP A 59 1.67 9.54 0.36
C ASP A 59 2.39 10.66 1.11
N LYS A 60 1.89 11.88 0.99
CA LYS A 60 2.52 13.07 1.57
C LYS A 60 2.67 13.01 3.10
N LYS A 61 1.67 12.48 3.81
CA LYS A 61 1.69 12.38 5.28
C LYS A 61 2.67 11.31 5.74
N ALA A 62 2.65 10.13 5.09
CA ALA A 62 3.61 9.06 5.37
C ALA A 62 5.04 9.52 5.07
N PHE A 63 5.26 10.11 3.89
CA PHE A 63 6.57 10.62 3.47
C PHE A 63 7.10 11.70 4.41
N GLY A 64 6.23 12.57 4.91
CA GLY A 64 6.58 13.60 5.90
C GLY A 64 7.20 13.03 7.18
N MET A 65 6.88 11.78 7.55
CA MET A 65 7.49 11.12 8.72
C MET A 65 8.99 10.84 8.56
N LYS A 66 9.54 10.98 7.36
CA LYS A 66 11.00 10.93 7.11
C LYS A 66 11.76 11.92 8.00
N ALA A 67 11.20 13.08 8.30
CA ALA A 67 11.79 14.06 9.20
C ALA A 67 12.08 13.48 10.60
N LEU A 68 11.22 12.56 11.10
CA LEU A 68 11.41 11.91 12.40
C LEU A 68 12.64 11.00 12.47
N VAL A 69 13.21 10.66 11.32
CA VAL A 69 14.36 9.76 11.18
C VAL A 69 15.64 10.53 10.85
N SER A 70 15.51 11.73 10.26
CA SER A 70 16.62 12.56 9.79
C SER A 70 17.26 13.41 10.90
N ASP A 71 16.51 13.72 11.96
CA ASP A 71 16.93 14.61 13.05
C ASP A 71 17.75 13.89 14.15
N LEU A 72 18.78 13.15 13.74
CA LEU A 72 19.67 12.53 14.73
C LEU A 72 20.80 13.50 15.14
N PRO A 73 21.17 13.54 16.44
CA PRO A 73 22.34 14.27 16.89
C PRO A 73 23.60 13.85 16.14
N ALA A 74 24.45 14.82 15.82
CA ALA A 74 25.74 14.53 15.17
C ALA A 74 26.53 13.46 15.93
N GLY A 75 26.96 12.43 15.21
CA GLY A 75 27.79 11.33 15.78
C GLY A 75 27.03 10.05 16.10
N LYS A 76 25.70 9.97 15.92
CA LYS A 76 24.98 8.68 15.94
C LYS A 76 24.92 8.08 14.54
N ALA A 77 25.10 6.76 14.47
CA ALA A 77 24.90 6.02 13.21
C ALA A 77 23.48 6.27 12.68
N GLY A 78 23.38 6.78 11.45
CA GLY A 78 22.11 7.23 10.86
C GLY A 78 21.19 6.07 10.54
N LYS A 79 19.92 6.21 10.88
CA LYS A 79 18.86 5.33 10.38
C LYS A 79 18.81 5.39 8.87
N LYS A 80 18.63 4.25 8.21
CA LYS A 80 18.53 4.19 6.74
C LYS A 80 17.08 4.45 6.32
N VAL A 81 16.89 5.26 5.28
CA VAL A 81 15.57 5.52 4.70
C VAL A 81 15.51 4.97 3.30
N PHE A 82 14.52 4.12 3.04
CA PHE A 82 14.15 3.64 1.72
C PHE A 82 12.76 4.18 1.36
N THR A 83 12.64 4.74 0.18
CA THR A 83 11.38 5.25 -0.33
C THR A 83 10.87 4.34 -1.43
N TYR A 84 9.56 4.21 -1.57
CA TYR A 84 8.95 3.43 -2.64
C TYR A 84 7.67 4.10 -3.13
N GLY A 85 7.31 3.86 -4.38
CA GLY A 85 6.10 4.40 -5.00
C GLY A 85 6.25 4.56 -6.51
N TYR A 86 5.41 5.40 -7.09
CA TYR A 86 5.50 5.82 -8.50
C TYR A 86 6.32 7.10 -8.67
N THR A 87 6.52 7.85 -7.59
CA THR A 87 7.28 9.11 -7.62
C THR A 87 8.72 8.85 -8.06
N THR A 88 9.12 9.51 -9.15
CA THR A 88 10.51 9.49 -9.65
C THR A 88 11.48 9.97 -8.57
N GLY A 89 12.59 9.25 -8.41
CA GLY A 89 13.58 9.52 -7.38
C GLY A 89 13.37 8.74 -6.08
N SER A 90 12.32 7.95 -5.98
CA SER A 90 12.19 6.96 -4.90
C SER A 90 13.25 5.87 -5.03
N SER A 91 13.58 5.20 -3.92
CA SER A 91 14.56 4.10 -3.93
C SER A 91 14.08 2.91 -4.76
N VAL A 92 12.78 2.62 -4.70
CA VAL A 92 12.12 1.57 -5.49
C VAL A 92 10.92 2.19 -6.19
N VAL A 93 10.91 2.18 -7.53
CA VAL A 93 9.91 2.87 -8.35
C VAL A 93 9.11 1.86 -9.16
N ALA A 94 7.77 1.99 -9.16
CA ALA A 94 6.92 1.27 -10.11
C ALA A 94 6.61 2.12 -11.34
N SER A 95 6.52 1.47 -12.49
CA SER A 95 6.11 2.07 -13.76
C SER A 95 5.40 1.06 -14.66
N ASP A 96 4.85 1.51 -15.78
CA ASP A 96 4.29 0.68 -16.85
C ASP A 96 3.25 -0.35 -16.38
N GLU A 97 2.34 0.07 -15.50
CA GLU A 97 1.26 -0.77 -15.01
C GLU A 97 0.23 -1.07 -16.11
N ASN A 98 -0.08 -2.35 -16.28
CA ASN A 98 -1.09 -2.82 -17.22
C ASN A 98 -1.90 -3.98 -16.65
N ILE A 99 -3.19 -4.06 -17.00
CA ILE A 99 -4.03 -5.22 -16.71
C ILE A 99 -3.74 -6.30 -17.76
N ILE A 100 -3.55 -7.53 -17.28
CA ILE A 100 -3.37 -8.70 -18.15
C ILE A 100 -4.74 -9.29 -18.47
N TYR A 101 -4.98 -9.57 -19.75
CA TYR A 101 -6.22 -10.19 -20.21
C TYR A 101 -5.95 -11.55 -20.83
N LYS A 102 -6.85 -12.49 -20.56
CA LYS A 102 -6.95 -13.79 -21.26
C LYS A 102 -8.42 -14.02 -21.61
N ASP A 103 -8.70 -14.33 -22.87
CA ASP A 103 -10.07 -14.56 -23.38
C ASP A 103 -11.03 -13.40 -23.03
N ASN A 104 -10.56 -12.16 -23.17
CA ASN A 104 -11.25 -10.90 -22.82
C ASN A 104 -11.60 -10.74 -21.32
N LYS A 105 -11.04 -11.57 -20.43
CA LYS A 105 -11.17 -11.44 -18.99
C LYS A 105 -9.89 -10.88 -18.38
N PRO A 106 -9.96 -9.99 -17.39
CA PRO A 106 -8.79 -9.61 -16.60
C PRO A 106 -8.31 -10.81 -15.79
N THR A 107 -7.01 -11.09 -15.80
CA THR A 107 -6.40 -12.24 -15.11
C THR A 107 -5.30 -11.83 -14.14
N GLY A 108 -4.87 -10.57 -14.18
CA GLY A 108 -3.81 -10.08 -13.32
C GLY A 108 -3.36 -8.68 -13.71
N ILE A 109 -2.24 -8.25 -13.12
CA ILE A 109 -1.54 -7.02 -13.47
C ILE A 109 -0.07 -7.32 -13.76
N THR A 110 0.52 -6.51 -14.62
CA THR A 110 1.96 -6.43 -14.83
C THR A 110 2.45 -5.00 -14.65
N PHE A 111 3.65 -4.84 -14.16
CA PHE A 111 4.31 -3.55 -13.99
C PHE A 111 5.84 -3.74 -13.98
N ARG A 112 6.56 -2.65 -14.07
CA ARG A 112 8.03 -2.65 -13.94
C ARG A 112 8.42 -2.12 -12.57
N VAL A 113 9.52 -2.64 -12.03
CA VAL A 113 10.14 -2.12 -10.81
C VAL A 113 11.57 -1.72 -11.11
N ASP A 114 11.88 -0.45 -10.84
CA ASP A 114 13.21 0.12 -11.02
C ASP A 114 13.89 0.31 -9.66
N TYR A 115 15.13 -0.17 -9.54
CA TYR A 115 15.99 0.00 -8.38
C TYR A 115 17.46 0.03 -8.78
N SER A 116 18.17 1.10 -8.42
CA SER A 116 19.63 1.23 -8.61
C SER A 116 20.12 0.86 -10.02
N GLY A 117 19.43 1.36 -11.05
CA GLY A 117 19.75 1.12 -12.47
C GLY A 117 19.31 -0.24 -13.02
N ASN A 118 18.74 -1.11 -12.20
CA ASN A 118 18.08 -2.34 -12.64
C ASN A 118 16.59 -2.11 -12.83
N SER A 119 16.01 -2.78 -13.83
CA SER A 119 14.59 -2.75 -14.11
C SER A 119 14.09 -4.17 -14.31
N ILE A 120 13.14 -4.59 -13.47
CA ILE A 120 12.57 -5.94 -13.53
C ILE A 120 11.08 -5.87 -13.85
N PRO A 121 10.55 -6.76 -14.70
CA PRO A 121 9.12 -6.93 -14.86
C PRO A 121 8.56 -7.73 -13.68
N VAL A 122 7.36 -7.37 -13.23
CA VAL A 122 6.61 -8.10 -12.20
C VAL A 122 5.24 -8.43 -12.74
N GLU A 123 4.80 -9.66 -12.56
CA GLU A 123 3.46 -10.12 -12.89
C GLU A 123 2.77 -10.67 -11.65
N LEU A 124 1.56 -10.17 -11.36
CA LEU A 124 0.70 -10.68 -10.29
C LEU A 124 -0.57 -11.26 -10.90
N LYS A 125 -0.83 -12.53 -10.64
CA LYS A 125 -2.03 -13.24 -11.12
C LYS A 125 -3.16 -13.20 -10.10
N GLY A 126 -4.38 -13.20 -10.59
CA GLY A 126 -5.56 -13.30 -9.74
C GLY A 126 -5.94 -12.02 -8.98
N VAL A 127 -5.28 -10.91 -9.25
CA VAL A 127 -5.57 -9.59 -8.66
C VAL A 127 -5.50 -8.49 -9.71
N ILE A 128 -6.15 -7.36 -9.44
CA ILE A 128 -6.01 -6.13 -10.22
C ILE A 128 -5.98 -4.91 -9.30
N GLY A 129 -5.41 -3.82 -9.81
CA GLY A 129 -5.37 -2.51 -9.14
C GLY A 129 -4.03 -2.17 -8.50
N LYS A 130 -3.76 -0.88 -8.43
CA LYS A 130 -2.52 -0.30 -7.87
C LYS A 130 -2.27 -0.67 -6.41
N GLN A 131 -3.34 -0.91 -5.65
CA GLN A 131 -3.27 -1.27 -4.25
C GLN A 131 -2.48 -2.56 -3.99
N HIS A 132 -2.28 -3.43 -5.02
CA HIS A 132 -1.40 -4.57 -4.92
C HIS A 132 0.07 -4.24 -5.19
N ILE A 133 0.35 -3.17 -5.93
CA ILE A 133 1.71 -2.78 -6.29
C ILE A 133 2.45 -2.21 -5.07
N TYR A 134 1.81 -1.34 -4.29
CA TYR A 134 2.45 -0.74 -3.11
C TYR A 134 2.97 -1.76 -2.06
N PRO A 135 2.22 -2.81 -1.68
CA PRO A 135 2.75 -3.87 -0.81
C PRO A 135 3.97 -4.57 -1.39
N ILE A 136 3.97 -4.84 -2.70
CA ILE A 136 5.12 -5.46 -3.38
C ILE A 136 6.34 -4.53 -3.34
N LEU A 137 6.17 -3.24 -3.66
CA LEU A 137 7.26 -2.27 -3.57
C LEU A 137 7.83 -2.17 -2.16
N SER A 138 6.95 -2.15 -1.14
CA SER A 138 7.39 -2.11 0.26
C SER A 138 8.15 -3.36 0.67
N ALA A 139 7.70 -4.55 0.24
CA ALA A 139 8.38 -5.81 0.49
C ALA A 139 9.75 -5.86 -0.19
N LEU A 140 9.83 -5.43 -1.46
CA LEU A 140 11.09 -5.31 -2.19
C LEU A 140 12.04 -4.32 -1.50
N ALA A 141 11.55 -3.16 -1.05
CA ALA A 141 12.36 -2.17 -0.34
C ALA A 141 12.94 -2.72 0.97
N ILE A 142 12.16 -3.47 1.75
CA ILE A 142 12.65 -4.17 2.95
C ILE A 142 13.69 -5.21 2.55
N GLY A 143 13.41 -6.08 1.60
CA GLY A 143 14.36 -7.11 1.16
C GLY A 143 15.70 -6.53 0.69
N ILE A 144 15.64 -5.46 -0.12
CA ILE A 144 16.82 -4.71 -0.58
C ILE A 144 17.60 -4.14 0.61
N SER A 145 16.89 -3.56 1.59
CA SER A 145 17.53 -3.00 2.78
C SER A 145 18.28 -4.04 3.61
N GLN A 146 17.90 -5.31 3.49
CA GLN A 146 18.55 -6.46 4.12
C GLN A 146 19.59 -7.12 3.21
N GLY A 147 19.90 -6.53 2.05
CA GLY A 147 20.90 -7.04 1.11
C GLY A 147 20.42 -8.18 0.21
N LEU A 148 19.11 -8.43 0.13
CA LEU A 148 18.56 -9.43 -0.79
C LEU A 148 18.66 -8.96 -2.24
N ASN A 149 18.89 -9.91 -3.14
CA ASN A 149 18.93 -9.64 -4.57
C ASN A 149 17.50 -9.49 -5.14
N ILE A 150 17.24 -8.38 -5.84
CA ILE A 150 15.92 -8.05 -6.36
C ILE A 150 15.39 -9.10 -7.37
N VAL A 151 16.25 -9.70 -8.18
CA VAL A 151 15.83 -10.75 -9.14
C VAL A 151 15.41 -12.03 -8.43
N LYS A 152 16.07 -12.40 -7.32
CA LYS A 152 15.63 -13.53 -6.49
C LYS A 152 14.31 -13.26 -5.78
N MET A 153 14.09 -12.02 -5.37
CA MET A 153 12.80 -11.64 -4.76
C MET A 153 11.67 -11.66 -5.77
N GLU A 154 11.90 -11.20 -7.01
CA GLU A 154 10.92 -11.28 -8.10
C GLU A 154 10.43 -12.72 -8.30
N THR A 155 11.34 -13.69 -8.35
CA THR A 155 10.99 -15.11 -8.47
C THR A 155 10.03 -15.58 -7.35
N ALA A 156 10.17 -15.05 -6.14
CA ALA A 156 9.27 -15.38 -5.03
C ALA A 156 7.86 -14.77 -5.20
N LEU A 157 7.73 -13.64 -5.91
CA LEU A 157 6.43 -13.00 -6.18
C LEU A 157 5.53 -13.86 -7.10
N VAL A 158 6.10 -14.74 -7.92
CA VAL A 158 5.34 -15.68 -8.74
C VAL A 158 4.45 -16.61 -7.88
N MET A 159 4.87 -16.86 -6.64
CA MET A 159 4.12 -17.67 -5.67
C MET A 159 3.09 -16.86 -4.87
N HIS A 160 2.94 -15.57 -5.17
CA HIS A 160 1.99 -14.71 -4.45
C HIS A 160 0.55 -15.16 -4.71
N GLU A 161 -0.15 -15.47 -3.63
CA GLU A 161 -1.58 -15.77 -3.65
C GLU A 161 -2.36 -14.57 -3.08
N PRO A 162 -3.37 -14.05 -3.81
CA PRO A 162 -4.16 -12.94 -3.34
C PRO A 162 -5.00 -13.34 -2.11
N ALA A 163 -4.97 -12.51 -1.08
CA ALA A 163 -5.82 -12.70 0.08
C ALA A 163 -7.31 -12.55 -0.31
N PRO A 164 -8.22 -13.37 0.25
CA PRO A 164 -9.65 -13.21 0.04
C PRO A 164 -10.13 -11.79 0.42
N GLY A 165 -11.06 -11.25 -0.36
CA GLY A 165 -11.62 -9.91 -0.11
C GLY A 165 -10.65 -8.74 -0.32
N ARG A 166 -9.56 -8.94 -1.08
CA ARG A 166 -8.58 -7.89 -1.39
C ARG A 166 -8.35 -7.80 -2.90
N MET A 167 -9.27 -7.17 -3.62
CA MET A 167 -9.24 -6.99 -5.09
C MET A 167 -8.93 -8.28 -5.85
N ARG A 168 -9.36 -9.42 -5.30
CA ARG A 168 -9.16 -10.74 -5.89
C ARG A 168 -10.10 -10.94 -7.07
N LEU A 169 -9.58 -11.50 -8.15
CA LEU A 169 -10.37 -11.90 -9.31
C LEU A 169 -10.99 -13.28 -9.08
N ILE A 170 -12.29 -13.39 -9.25
CA ILE A 170 -13.06 -14.63 -9.11
C ILE A 170 -13.92 -14.82 -10.35
N ASP A 171 -13.95 -16.03 -10.89
CA ASP A 171 -14.87 -16.37 -11.98
C ASP A 171 -16.31 -16.38 -11.47
N GLY A 172 -17.15 -15.59 -12.11
CA GLY A 172 -18.58 -15.54 -11.83
C GLY A 172 -19.41 -16.36 -12.83
N ILE A 173 -20.72 -16.40 -12.63
CA ILE A 173 -21.66 -17.06 -13.54
C ILE A 173 -21.75 -16.30 -14.87
N ASN A 174 -22.24 -16.98 -15.93
CA ASN A 174 -22.48 -16.38 -17.24
C ASN A 174 -21.26 -15.62 -17.80
N ASN A 175 -20.09 -16.21 -17.63
CA ASN A 175 -18.82 -15.63 -18.12
C ASN A 175 -18.46 -14.26 -17.51
N SER A 176 -19.02 -13.90 -16.36
CA SER A 176 -18.67 -12.69 -15.65
C SER A 176 -17.35 -12.86 -14.84
N THR A 177 -16.74 -11.75 -14.48
CA THR A 177 -15.62 -11.71 -13.54
C THR A 177 -16.03 -10.86 -12.33
N ILE A 178 -15.76 -11.34 -11.13
CA ILE A 178 -15.99 -10.62 -9.88
C ILE A 178 -14.65 -10.10 -9.38
N ILE A 179 -14.61 -8.84 -9.03
CA ILE A 179 -13.51 -8.23 -8.29
C ILE A 179 -13.94 -8.23 -6.83
N ASP A 180 -13.38 -9.12 -6.03
CA ASP A 180 -13.74 -9.26 -4.62
C ASP A 180 -12.82 -8.38 -3.75
N ASP A 181 -13.37 -7.28 -3.23
CA ASP A 181 -12.72 -6.37 -2.27
C ASP A 181 -13.56 -6.23 -0.99
N SER A 182 -14.19 -7.33 -0.57
CA SER A 182 -15.24 -7.36 0.46
C SER A 182 -14.73 -7.38 1.91
N TYR A 183 -13.42 -7.43 2.14
CA TYR A 183 -12.87 -7.56 3.50
C TYR A 183 -13.15 -6.33 4.39
N ASN A 184 -12.97 -5.13 3.84
CA ASN A 184 -13.20 -3.86 4.54
C ASN A 184 -13.40 -2.74 3.51
N ALA A 185 -14.04 -1.65 3.93
CA ALA A 185 -14.26 -0.47 3.11
C ALA A 185 -13.71 0.78 3.82
N SER A 186 -13.05 1.65 3.06
CA SER A 186 -12.63 2.97 3.50
C SER A 186 -12.69 3.94 2.32
N PRO A 187 -12.78 5.26 2.55
CA PRO A 187 -12.95 6.22 1.46
C PRO A 187 -11.91 6.05 0.35
N THR A 188 -10.64 6.04 0.69
CA THR A 188 -9.55 5.87 -0.29
C THR A 188 -9.61 4.51 -0.98
N ALA A 189 -9.81 3.42 -0.23
CA ALA A 189 -9.83 2.07 -0.81
C ALA A 189 -11.02 1.88 -1.75
N THR A 190 -12.21 2.38 -1.37
CA THR A 190 -13.43 2.30 -2.19
C THR A 190 -13.26 3.11 -3.49
N ALA A 191 -12.73 4.32 -3.41
CA ALA A 191 -12.44 5.14 -4.60
C ALA A 191 -11.46 4.45 -5.54
N GLU A 192 -10.37 3.85 -5.02
CA GLU A 192 -9.40 3.10 -5.82
C GLU A 192 -9.98 1.82 -6.44
N ALA A 193 -10.87 1.11 -5.71
CA ALA A 193 -11.58 -0.05 -6.26
C ALA A 193 -12.49 0.34 -7.43
N LEU A 194 -13.22 1.46 -7.32
CA LEU A 194 -14.05 2.00 -8.40
C LEU A 194 -13.21 2.48 -9.59
N ASN A 195 -12.09 3.13 -9.35
CA ASN A 195 -11.14 3.53 -10.40
C ASN A 195 -10.59 2.29 -11.13
N THR A 196 -10.28 1.24 -10.40
CA THR A 196 -9.84 -0.04 -10.98
C THR A 196 -10.95 -0.67 -11.82
N LEU A 197 -12.19 -0.74 -11.31
CA LEU A 197 -13.35 -1.23 -12.09
C LEU A 197 -13.56 -0.40 -13.35
N LYS A 198 -13.39 0.92 -13.28
CA LYS A 198 -13.49 1.83 -14.44
C LYS A 198 -12.44 1.51 -15.49
N SER A 199 -11.20 1.17 -15.09
CA SER A 199 -10.08 0.90 -16.00
C SER A 199 -10.15 -0.46 -16.70
N VAL A 200 -10.92 -1.42 -16.17
CA VAL A 200 -11.11 -2.74 -16.82
C VAL A 200 -11.74 -2.57 -18.20
N SER A 201 -11.13 -3.14 -19.24
CA SER A 201 -11.71 -3.20 -20.57
C SER A 201 -12.72 -4.35 -20.65
N THR A 202 -13.95 -4.08 -21.07
CA THR A 202 -15.00 -5.08 -21.25
C THR A 202 -16.07 -4.57 -22.21
N THR A 203 -16.71 -5.48 -22.93
CA THR A 203 -17.91 -5.21 -23.74
C THR A 203 -19.19 -5.33 -22.91
N GLY A 204 -19.10 -5.94 -21.73
CA GLY A 204 -20.20 -6.12 -20.81
C GLY A 204 -20.43 -4.92 -19.89
N ARG A 205 -21.41 -5.07 -18.99
CA ARG A 205 -21.70 -4.04 -17.98
C ARG A 205 -20.68 -4.12 -16.84
N LYS A 206 -20.31 -2.95 -16.32
CA LYS A 206 -19.58 -2.82 -15.04
C LYS A 206 -20.61 -2.52 -13.96
N ILE A 207 -20.60 -3.30 -12.89
CA ILE A 207 -21.55 -3.18 -11.79
C ILE A 207 -20.72 -3.08 -10.51
N ALA A 208 -20.96 -2.05 -9.70
CA ALA A 208 -20.40 -1.94 -8.35
C ALA A 208 -21.48 -2.33 -7.34
N VAL A 209 -21.10 -3.11 -6.34
CA VAL A 209 -21.92 -3.45 -5.17
C VAL A 209 -21.14 -2.96 -3.96
N LEU A 210 -21.65 -1.95 -3.28
CA LEU A 210 -20.96 -1.26 -2.20
C LEU A 210 -21.69 -1.49 -0.90
N GLY A 211 -20.92 -1.66 0.18
CA GLY A 211 -21.41 -1.61 1.56
C GLY A 211 -21.02 -0.28 2.22
N ASP A 212 -21.43 -0.10 3.46
CA ASP A 212 -21.09 1.08 4.25
C ASP A 212 -19.60 1.11 4.60
N MET A 213 -19.06 2.33 4.69
CA MET A 213 -17.73 2.61 5.24
C MET A 213 -17.89 2.95 6.73
N LEU A 214 -17.49 2.03 7.60
CA LEU A 214 -17.62 2.17 9.05
C LEU A 214 -16.43 2.91 9.68
N GLU A 215 -16.58 3.28 10.97
CA GLU A 215 -15.55 3.86 11.83
C GLU A 215 -15.00 5.23 11.34
N LEU A 216 -15.84 5.99 10.62
CA LEU A 216 -15.52 7.33 10.10
C LEU A 216 -16.02 8.46 11.02
N GLY A 217 -16.82 8.14 12.06
CA GLY A 217 -17.37 9.12 12.98
C GLY A 217 -18.12 10.25 12.27
N GLU A 218 -17.83 11.49 12.61
CA GLU A 218 -18.49 12.67 12.01
C GLU A 218 -18.21 12.85 10.51
N HIS A 219 -17.15 12.24 9.98
CA HIS A 219 -16.79 12.30 8.55
C HIS A 219 -17.64 11.37 7.69
N SER A 220 -18.44 10.47 8.27
CA SER A 220 -19.13 9.39 7.55
C SER A 220 -19.98 9.90 6.41
N TYR A 221 -20.85 10.89 6.67
CA TYR A 221 -21.74 11.44 5.64
C TYR A 221 -20.98 12.02 4.45
N ASP A 222 -19.99 12.88 4.73
CA ASP A 222 -19.25 13.58 3.69
C ASP A 222 -18.40 12.60 2.84
N GLU A 223 -17.82 11.59 3.47
CA GLU A 223 -17.02 10.58 2.77
C GLU A 223 -17.88 9.66 1.89
N HIS A 224 -19.09 9.27 2.33
CA HIS A 224 -20.02 8.52 1.48
C HIS A 224 -20.51 9.35 0.30
N MET A 225 -20.71 10.66 0.47
CA MET A 225 -21.13 11.54 -0.62
C MET A 225 -20.05 11.78 -1.69
N LYS A 226 -18.78 11.47 -1.41
CA LYS A 226 -17.66 11.57 -2.36
C LYS A 226 -17.52 10.34 -3.26
N ILE A 227 -18.08 9.20 -2.85
CA ILE A 227 -18.06 7.93 -3.56
C ILE A 227 -19.18 7.87 -4.59
#